data_52badd83eeeb37eedaf64b8c1171a49d
#
_entry.id   52badd83eeeb37eedaf64b8c1171a49d
#
_cell.length_a   1.000
_cell.length_b   1.000
_cell.length_c   1.000
_cell.angle_alpha   90.00
_cell.angle_beta   90.00
_cell.angle_gamma   90.00
#
_symmetry.space_group_name_H-M   'P 1'
#
loop_
_entity.id
_entity.type
_entity.pdbx_description
1 polymer ?
#
loop_
_entity_poly.entity_id
_entity_poly.type
_entity_poly.pdbx_seq_one_letter_code
_entity_poly.pdbx_strand_id
1 'polypeptide(L)'
;MRAGGLALARSVQYLAPGIVLGVVDPGVGSERKAIAIEVGDGQAYLVGPDNGLFAPAVSMIGGASRAAVLDNAAYHLPAIGATFDGRDVFAPVAAHLCNGVPLDEVGTLIDPNKLLPGVLAVSEKDDDGVITAEVLWIDRYGNVQLNVDPADIDAFPAAVRVTADGVNRTAQKVTTFGEIPTGSIGVLADSYGLLALCVDRGSAAMDLRLAEGDSVKLAAAEASGHATKVQLTSKPARTLDGL
;
A
#
# COMPACT_ATOMS: atom_id res chain seq x y z
N MET A 1 -1.88 9.94 -1.19
CA MET A 1 -1.00 9.89 -0.03
C MET A 1 -0.67 8.45 0.38
N ARG A 2 -1.64 7.54 0.56
CA ARG A 2 -1.41 6.16 0.98
C ARG A 2 -0.33 5.44 0.16
N ALA A 3 -0.46 5.36 -1.16
CA ALA A 3 0.52 4.70 -2.03
C ALA A 3 1.93 5.30 -1.89
N GLY A 4 2.04 6.62 -1.81
CA GLY A 4 3.32 7.30 -1.59
C GLY A 4 3.92 7.01 -0.22
N GLY A 5 3.12 7.00 0.85
CA GLY A 5 3.57 6.66 2.20
C GLY A 5 4.05 5.22 2.30
N LEU A 6 3.32 4.27 1.68
CA LEU A 6 3.74 2.87 1.61
C LEU A 6 5.02 2.69 0.79
N ALA A 7 5.12 3.35 -0.36
CA ALA A 7 6.34 3.31 -1.18
C ALA A 7 7.55 3.86 -0.41
N LEU A 8 7.38 4.97 0.30
CA LEU A 8 8.41 5.57 1.14
C LEU A 8 8.81 4.62 2.28
N ALA A 9 7.85 4.11 3.04
CA ALA A 9 8.10 3.18 4.14
C ALA A 9 8.90 1.95 3.71
N ARG A 10 8.59 1.40 2.53
CA ARG A 10 9.30 0.27 1.95
C ARG A 10 10.71 0.60 1.50
N SER A 11 10.93 1.86 1.10
CA SER A 11 12.23 2.31 0.57
C SER A 11 13.19 2.71 1.66
N VAL A 12 12.73 3.33 2.75
CA VAL A 12 13.61 3.96 3.77
C VAL A 12 14.58 2.98 4.42
N GLN A 13 14.20 1.72 4.59
CA GLN A 13 15.07 0.69 5.16
C GLN A 13 16.28 0.32 4.27
N TYR A 14 16.26 0.68 2.99
CA TYR A 14 17.31 0.42 2.01
C TYR A 14 18.09 1.69 1.63
N LEU A 15 17.67 2.85 2.09
CA LEU A 15 18.33 4.12 1.79
C LEU A 15 19.53 4.31 2.72
N ALA A 16 20.61 4.88 2.16
CA ALA A 16 21.71 5.34 2.96
C ALA A 16 21.27 6.52 3.87
N PRO A 17 21.92 6.72 5.03
CA PRO A 17 21.71 7.92 5.83
C PRO A 17 21.84 9.18 4.99
N GLY A 18 20.97 10.18 5.23
CA GLY A 18 20.97 11.41 4.44
C GLY A 18 19.59 12.08 4.41
N ILE A 19 19.32 12.82 3.34
CA ILE A 19 18.07 13.56 3.18
C ILE A 19 17.14 12.85 2.20
N VAL A 20 15.92 12.56 2.64
CA VAL A 20 14.87 11.99 1.80
C VAL A 20 13.80 13.05 1.55
N LEU A 21 13.68 13.47 0.31
CA LEU A 21 12.64 14.38 -0.15
C LEU A 21 11.42 13.58 -0.62
N GLY A 22 10.31 13.65 0.12
CA GLY A 22 9.05 12.97 -0.19
C GLY A 22 7.94 13.98 -0.46
N VAL A 23 7.41 14.01 -1.69
CA VAL A 23 6.36 14.96 -2.06
C VAL A 23 5.20 14.25 -2.75
N VAL A 24 4.12 14.06 -2.00
CA VAL A 24 2.78 13.75 -2.48
C VAL A 24 1.85 14.70 -1.74
N ASP A 25 1.44 15.78 -2.39
CA ASP A 25 0.90 16.94 -1.72
C ASP A 25 -0.38 17.49 -2.38
N PRO A 26 -1.52 16.82 -2.23
CA PRO A 26 -2.80 17.33 -2.70
C PRO A 26 -3.26 18.57 -1.93
N GLY A 27 -2.63 18.87 -0.77
CA GLY A 27 -2.91 20.03 0.06
C GLY A 27 -1.98 21.20 -0.17
N VAL A 28 -1.19 21.23 -1.26
CA VAL A 28 -0.28 22.35 -1.55
C VAL A 28 -1.06 23.67 -1.65
N GLY A 29 -0.53 24.73 -1.02
CA GLY A 29 -1.18 26.04 -0.95
C GLY A 29 -2.30 26.16 0.10
N SER A 30 -2.53 25.15 0.95
CA SER A 30 -3.44 25.19 2.11
C SER A 30 -2.68 25.48 3.42
N GLU A 31 -3.36 25.35 4.55
CA GLU A 31 -2.77 25.45 5.91
C GLU A 31 -1.86 24.27 6.29
N ARG A 32 -1.63 23.30 5.38
CA ARG A 32 -0.73 22.18 5.55
C ARG A 32 0.70 22.68 5.79
N LYS A 33 1.34 22.22 6.87
CA LYS A 33 2.71 22.60 7.19
C LYS A 33 3.71 21.95 6.25
N ALA A 34 4.73 22.70 5.86
CA ALA A 34 5.97 22.18 5.29
C ALA A 34 6.87 21.75 6.44
N ILE A 35 7.44 20.55 6.42
CA ILE A 35 8.21 20.02 7.55
C ILE A 35 9.51 19.34 7.13
N ALA A 36 10.46 19.33 8.06
CA ALA A 36 11.60 18.41 8.08
C ALA A 36 11.56 17.62 9.38
N ILE A 37 11.79 16.32 9.30
CA ILE A 37 11.76 15.37 10.42
C ILE A 37 13.13 14.72 10.51
N GLU A 38 13.78 14.82 11.68
CA GLU A 38 15.01 14.12 12.00
C GLU A 38 14.68 12.71 12.48
N VAL A 39 15.31 11.70 11.90
CA VAL A 39 15.10 10.29 12.18
C VAL A 39 16.43 9.55 12.30
N GLY A 40 16.41 8.32 12.84
CA GLY A 40 17.60 7.49 12.94
C GLY A 40 18.70 8.12 13.80
N ASP A 41 18.35 8.68 14.94
CA ASP A 41 19.28 9.37 15.87
C ASP A 41 20.11 10.47 15.19
N GLY A 42 19.50 11.26 14.33
CA GLY A 42 20.13 12.38 13.64
C GLY A 42 20.91 12.00 12.37
N GLN A 43 20.80 10.76 11.91
CA GLN A 43 21.51 10.30 10.71
C GLN A 43 20.79 10.66 9.41
N ALA A 44 19.49 10.92 9.46
CA ALA A 44 18.69 11.22 8.28
C ALA A 44 17.58 12.23 8.56
N TYR A 45 17.11 12.87 7.48
CA TYR A 45 15.95 13.76 7.51
C TYR A 45 14.94 13.36 6.43
N LEU A 46 13.67 13.48 6.78
CA LEU A 46 12.55 13.39 5.83
C LEU A 46 12.00 14.80 5.62
N VAL A 47 11.96 15.27 4.37
CA VAL A 47 11.55 16.65 4.03
C VAL A 47 10.34 16.60 3.11
N GLY A 48 9.26 17.33 3.45
CA GLY A 48 8.04 17.39 2.64
C GLY A 48 6.82 17.87 3.42
N PRO A 49 5.59 17.53 2.95
CA PRO A 49 4.35 17.99 3.56
C PRO A 49 3.98 17.21 4.83
N ASP A 50 3.48 17.90 5.85
CA ASP A 50 2.83 17.30 7.03
C ASP A 50 1.38 16.95 6.68
N ASN A 51 1.19 15.78 6.10
CA ASN A 51 -0.11 15.28 5.65
C ASN A 51 -0.28 13.76 5.89
N GLY A 52 0.56 13.18 6.76
CA GLY A 52 0.59 11.76 7.07
C GLY A 52 1.46 10.92 6.12
N LEU A 53 2.05 11.52 5.08
CA LEU A 53 2.92 10.84 4.12
C LEU A 53 4.10 10.11 4.79
N PHE A 54 4.72 10.74 5.77
CA PHE A 54 5.92 10.24 6.42
C PHE A 54 5.65 9.27 7.57
N ALA A 55 4.45 9.24 8.12
CA ALA A 55 4.17 8.49 9.34
C ALA A 55 4.53 6.99 9.26
N PRO A 56 4.23 6.24 8.17
CA PRO A 56 4.66 4.85 8.05
C PRO A 56 6.19 4.71 8.02
N ALA A 57 6.89 5.59 7.31
CA ALA A 57 8.35 5.57 7.22
C ALA A 57 9.01 5.90 8.57
N VAL A 58 8.53 6.93 9.26
CA VAL A 58 9.00 7.32 10.60
C VAL A 58 8.84 6.16 11.59
N SER A 59 7.70 5.46 11.56
CA SER A 59 7.47 4.30 12.42
C SER A 59 8.48 3.17 12.15
N MET A 60 8.82 2.92 10.89
CA MET A 60 9.78 1.86 10.53
C MET A 60 11.24 2.19 10.89
N ILE A 61 11.59 3.48 10.99
CA ILE A 61 12.96 3.92 11.31
C ILE A 61 13.16 4.14 12.82
N GLY A 62 12.18 3.77 13.65
CA GLY A 62 12.28 3.90 15.11
C GLY A 62 11.78 5.23 15.67
N GLY A 63 11.09 6.02 14.89
CA GLY A 63 10.47 7.28 15.34
C GLY A 63 11.21 8.54 14.88
N ALA A 64 10.63 9.69 15.22
CA ALA A 64 11.20 11.01 14.98
C ALA A 64 11.88 11.55 16.25
N SER A 65 13.13 11.98 16.14
CA SER A 65 13.87 12.61 17.26
C SER A 65 13.57 14.10 17.37
N ARG A 66 13.51 14.81 16.24
CA ARG A 66 13.21 16.25 16.16
C ARG A 66 12.36 16.52 14.91
N ALA A 67 11.62 17.61 14.92
CA ALA A 67 10.91 18.09 13.75
C ALA A 67 10.89 19.62 13.70
N ALA A 68 10.88 20.20 12.49
CA ALA A 68 10.72 21.63 12.27
C ALA A 68 9.65 21.91 11.21
N VAL A 69 8.90 22.97 11.41
CA VAL A 69 8.13 23.63 10.35
C VAL A 69 9.08 24.49 9.54
N LEU A 70 9.06 24.34 8.23
CA LEU A 70 9.95 25.06 7.30
C LEU A 70 9.39 26.45 7.01
N ASP A 71 9.49 27.35 7.98
CA ASP A 71 8.94 28.70 7.92
C ASP A 71 10.00 29.81 7.77
N ASN A 72 11.30 29.44 7.70
CA ASN A 72 12.36 30.39 7.45
C ASN A 72 12.57 30.62 5.94
N ALA A 73 12.00 31.73 5.44
CA ALA A 73 12.04 32.09 4.02
C ALA A 73 13.47 32.32 3.48
N ALA A 74 14.49 32.47 4.34
CA ALA A 74 15.88 32.62 3.89
C ALA A 74 16.41 31.32 3.20
N TYR A 75 15.80 30.19 3.47
CA TYR A 75 16.13 28.89 2.89
C TYR A 75 15.19 28.47 1.77
N HIS A 76 14.30 29.34 1.32
CA HIS A 76 13.34 29.09 0.21
C HIS A 76 13.80 29.78 -1.06
N LEU A 77 13.30 29.31 -2.20
CA LEU A 77 13.38 30.05 -3.45
C LEU A 77 12.23 31.06 -3.54
N PRO A 78 12.43 32.20 -4.24
CA PRO A 78 11.35 33.13 -4.52
C PRO A 78 10.23 32.41 -5.30
N ALA A 79 9.03 32.31 -4.71
CA ALA A 79 7.90 31.65 -5.33
C ALA A 79 7.15 32.59 -6.27
N ILE A 80 6.82 32.12 -7.49
CA ILE A 80 5.94 32.82 -8.44
C ILE A 80 4.46 32.51 -8.12
N GLY A 81 4.19 31.39 -7.43
CA GLY A 81 2.84 30.94 -7.06
C GLY A 81 2.88 29.94 -5.91
N ALA A 82 1.75 29.69 -5.27
CA ALA A 82 1.63 28.94 -4.03
C ALA A 82 1.46 27.41 -4.20
N THR A 83 1.72 26.85 -5.38
CA THR A 83 1.42 25.42 -5.67
C THR A 83 2.64 24.59 -6.04
N PHE A 84 3.85 25.11 -5.82
CA PHE A 84 5.11 24.48 -6.16
C PHE A 84 6.06 24.35 -4.97
N ASP A 85 5.55 24.09 -3.77
CA ASP A 85 6.36 23.93 -2.55
C ASP A 85 7.47 22.88 -2.71
N GLY A 86 7.24 21.85 -3.53
CA GLY A 86 8.27 20.85 -3.86
C GLY A 86 9.55 21.47 -4.40
N ARG A 87 9.42 22.47 -5.31
CA ARG A 87 10.53 23.20 -5.91
C ARG A 87 11.01 24.34 -5.03
N ASP A 88 10.06 25.10 -4.45
CA ASP A 88 10.37 26.41 -3.87
C ASP A 88 10.70 26.33 -2.37
N VAL A 89 10.23 25.30 -1.66
CA VAL A 89 10.43 25.09 -0.23
C VAL A 89 11.20 23.80 0.04
N PHE A 90 10.65 22.64 -0.36
CA PHE A 90 11.20 21.35 0.06
C PHE A 90 12.59 21.06 -0.54
N ALA A 91 12.76 21.25 -1.84
CA ALA A 91 14.03 20.98 -2.49
C ALA A 91 15.18 21.88 -2.01
N PRO A 92 15.01 23.22 -1.90
CA PRO A 92 16.07 24.08 -1.39
C PRO A 92 16.39 23.78 0.08
N VAL A 93 15.40 23.57 0.95
CA VAL A 93 15.66 23.20 2.34
C VAL A 93 16.40 21.86 2.44
N ALA A 94 15.99 20.84 1.66
CA ALA A 94 16.73 19.58 1.61
C ALA A 94 18.19 19.77 1.20
N ALA A 95 18.48 20.66 0.23
CA ALA A 95 19.84 20.98 -0.17
C ALA A 95 20.63 21.70 0.94
N HIS A 96 20.01 22.60 1.68
CA HIS A 96 20.65 23.26 2.82
C HIS A 96 20.96 22.29 3.94
N LEU A 97 20.04 21.40 4.31
CA LEU A 97 20.28 20.33 5.28
C LEU A 97 21.41 19.39 4.82
N CYS A 98 21.49 19.04 3.53
CA CYS A 98 22.61 18.27 2.96
C CYS A 98 23.96 18.98 3.12
N ASN A 99 23.96 20.30 3.10
CA ASN A 99 25.15 21.13 3.29
C ASN A 99 25.47 21.39 4.78
N GLY A 100 24.77 20.74 5.72
CA GLY A 100 25.03 20.81 7.15
C GLY A 100 24.34 21.97 7.85
N VAL A 101 23.38 22.65 7.24
CA VAL A 101 22.58 23.66 7.95
C VAL A 101 21.77 22.96 9.04
N PRO A 102 21.82 23.42 10.29
CA PRO A 102 21.07 22.84 11.40
C PRO A 102 19.54 22.90 11.19
N LEU A 103 18.82 21.89 11.74
CA LEU A 103 17.36 21.81 11.61
C LEU A 103 16.63 23.03 12.18
N ASP A 104 17.12 23.62 13.25
CA ASP A 104 16.56 24.79 13.92
C ASP A 104 16.83 26.11 13.18
N GLU A 105 17.70 26.11 12.19
CA GLU A 105 17.91 27.29 11.33
C GLU A 105 16.92 27.30 10.14
N VAL A 106 16.49 26.13 9.64
CA VAL A 106 15.58 26.08 8.49
C VAL A 106 14.13 26.38 8.86
N GLY A 107 13.81 26.49 10.17
CA GLY A 107 12.49 26.85 10.64
C GLY A 107 12.22 26.57 12.11
N THR A 108 10.96 26.70 12.51
CA THR A 108 10.52 26.57 13.90
C THR A 108 10.45 25.12 14.33
N LEU A 109 11.19 24.74 15.38
CA LEU A 109 11.11 23.41 15.99
C LEU A 109 9.71 23.16 16.57
N ILE A 110 9.21 21.95 16.35
CA ILE A 110 7.94 21.46 16.90
C ILE A 110 8.13 20.12 17.59
N ASP A 111 7.20 19.79 18.48
CA ASP A 111 7.11 18.45 19.06
C ASP A 111 6.75 17.42 17.97
N PRO A 112 7.59 16.39 17.73
CA PRO A 112 7.31 15.35 16.74
C PRO A 112 5.98 14.63 16.95
N ASN A 113 5.46 14.55 18.18
CA ASN A 113 4.16 13.96 18.48
C ASN A 113 2.97 14.76 17.93
N LYS A 114 3.21 16.00 17.47
CA LYS A 114 2.19 16.86 16.83
C LYS A 114 2.13 16.74 15.31
N LEU A 115 3.01 15.93 14.72
CA LEU A 115 2.94 15.60 13.29
C LEU A 115 1.65 14.85 12.98
N LEU A 116 1.12 15.07 11.78
CA LEU A 116 -0.11 14.37 11.36
C LEU A 116 0.14 12.87 11.24
N PRO A 117 -0.67 12.05 11.92
CA PRO A 117 -0.53 10.61 11.85
C PRO A 117 -0.91 10.09 10.45
N GLY A 118 -0.24 9.03 10.03
CA GLY A 118 -0.68 8.24 8.88
C GLY A 118 -1.85 7.34 9.29
N VAL A 119 -2.83 7.22 8.44
CA VAL A 119 -3.91 6.24 8.63
C VAL A 119 -3.56 4.98 7.85
N LEU A 120 -3.15 3.93 8.57
CA LEU A 120 -3.03 2.58 8.03
C LEU A 120 -4.18 1.77 8.64
N ALA A 121 -5.02 1.19 7.80
CA ALA A 121 -6.01 0.25 8.25
C ALA A 121 -5.31 -1.02 8.76
N VAL A 122 -5.77 -1.55 9.88
CA VAL A 122 -5.35 -2.83 10.42
C VAL A 122 -6.41 -3.86 10.04
N SER A 123 -5.99 -5.05 9.64
CA SER A 123 -6.92 -6.16 9.41
C SER A 123 -7.54 -6.61 10.74
N GLU A 124 -8.79 -7.00 10.71
CA GLU A 124 -9.52 -7.50 11.88
C GLU A 124 -9.93 -8.95 11.66
N LYS A 125 -9.70 -9.79 12.65
CA LYS A 125 -10.14 -11.18 12.65
C LYS A 125 -11.25 -11.35 13.68
N ASP A 126 -12.42 -11.82 13.24
CA ASP A 126 -13.55 -12.08 14.13
C ASP A 126 -13.46 -13.47 14.81
N ASP A 127 -14.42 -13.74 15.70
CA ASP A 127 -14.50 -15.00 16.48
C ASP A 127 -14.74 -16.23 15.57
N ASP A 128 -15.31 -16.04 14.38
CA ASP A 128 -15.53 -17.09 13.37
C ASP A 128 -14.28 -17.30 12.50
N GLY A 129 -13.21 -16.55 12.75
CA GLY A 129 -11.96 -16.61 12.02
C GLY A 129 -11.98 -15.91 10.66
N VAL A 130 -13.01 -15.12 10.36
CA VAL A 130 -13.07 -14.30 9.15
C VAL A 130 -12.20 -13.08 9.32
N ILE A 131 -11.31 -12.84 8.38
CA ILE A 131 -10.43 -11.67 8.35
C ILE A 131 -11.07 -10.61 7.47
N THR A 132 -11.35 -9.45 8.05
CA THR A 132 -11.72 -8.24 7.28
C THR A 132 -10.46 -7.43 6.99
N ALA A 133 -10.15 -7.31 5.73
CA ALA A 133 -8.97 -6.65 5.20
C ALA A 133 -9.33 -5.44 4.35
N GLU A 134 -8.36 -4.60 4.10
CA GLU A 134 -8.45 -3.47 3.16
C GLU A 134 -7.44 -3.64 2.02
N VAL A 135 -7.82 -3.26 0.82
CA VAL A 135 -6.91 -3.17 -0.33
C VAL A 135 -5.96 -2.00 -0.12
N LEU A 136 -4.69 -2.30 0.12
CA LEU A 136 -3.64 -1.28 0.31
C LEU A 136 -3.18 -0.69 -1.02
N TRP A 137 -3.01 -1.54 -2.01
CA TRP A 137 -2.42 -1.17 -3.30
C TRP A 137 -2.80 -2.18 -4.38
N ILE A 138 -2.93 -1.68 -5.60
CA ILE A 138 -3.10 -2.50 -6.79
C ILE A 138 -1.94 -2.19 -7.74
N ASP A 139 -1.19 -3.22 -8.11
CA ASP A 139 -0.08 -3.04 -9.03
C ASP A 139 -0.57 -2.90 -10.49
N ARG A 140 0.35 -2.56 -11.40
CA ARG A 140 0.04 -2.40 -12.83
C ARG A 140 -0.44 -3.68 -13.54
N TYR A 141 -0.28 -4.83 -12.92
CA TYR A 141 -0.74 -6.12 -13.43
C TYR A 141 -2.12 -6.49 -12.88
N GLY A 142 -2.62 -5.72 -11.90
CA GLY A 142 -3.89 -5.94 -11.22
C GLY A 142 -3.80 -6.93 -10.07
N ASN A 143 -2.60 -7.20 -9.54
CA ASN A 143 -2.45 -7.89 -8.26
C ASN A 143 -2.91 -6.98 -7.13
N VAL A 144 -3.68 -7.52 -6.20
CA VAL A 144 -4.34 -6.78 -5.12
C VAL A 144 -3.64 -7.09 -3.81
N GLN A 145 -2.87 -6.15 -3.27
CA GLN A 145 -2.24 -6.28 -1.97
C GLN A 145 -3.22 -5.90 -0.86
N LEU A 146 -3.29 -6.75 0.16
CA LEU A 146 -4.12 -6.56 1.36
C LEU A 146 -3.25 -6.21 2.57
N ASN A 147 -3.86 -5.57 3.59
CA ASN A 147 -3.22 -5.29 4.88
C ASN A 147 -3.23 -6.52 5.82
N VAL A 148 -2.91 -7.70 5.31
CA VAL A 148 -2.97 -8.97 6.04
C VAL A 148 -1.60 -9.62 6.07
N ASP A 149 -1.15 -10.02 7.25
CA ASP A 149 0.05 -10.84 7.39
C ASP A 149 -0.23 -12.27 6.88
N PRO A 150 0.66 -12.86 6.09
CA PRO A 150 0.52 -14.25 5.65
C PRO A 150 0.26 -15.26 6.79
N ALA A 151 0.84 -15.03 7.97
CA ALA A 151 0.63 -15.89 9.14
C ALA A 151 -0.83 -15.93 9.61
N ASP A 152 -1.62 -14.88 9.35
CA ASP A 152 -3.04 -14.83 9.77
C ASP A 152 -3.90 -15.89 9.10
N ILE A 153 -3.48 -16.36 7.92
CA ILE A 153 -4.17 -17.42 7.16
C ILE A 153 -3.46 -18.78 7.21
N ASP A 154 -2.42 -18.96 8.03
CA ASP A 154 -1.70 -20.23 8.09
C ASP A 154 -2.61 -21.39 8.45
N ALA A 155 -3.54 -21.19 9.38
CA ALA A 155 -4.54 -22.17 9.80
C ALA A 155 -5.64 -22.43 8.75
N PHE A 156 -5.75 -21.61 7.70
CA PHE A 156 -6.74 -21.83 6.65
C PHE A 156 -6.34 -23.01 5.76
N PRO A 157 -7.32 -23.75 5.22
CA PRO A 157 -7.05 -24.81 4.23
C PRO A 157 -6.38 -24.22 2.99
N ALA A 158 -5.98 -25.08 2.04
CA ALA A 158 -5.39 -24.65 0.77
C ALA A 158 -6.31 -23.75 -0.06
N ALA A 159 -7.62 -23.81 0.16
CA ALA A 159 -8.61 -22.94 -0.44
C ALA A 159 -9.08 -21.88 0.56
N VAL A 160 -9.07 -20.63 0.13
CA VAL A 160 -9.49 -19.45 0.89
C VAL A 160 -10.70 -18.84 0.19
N ARG A 161 -11.78 -18.63 0.92
CA ARG A 161 -12.93 -17.86 0.43
C ARG A 161 -12.61 -16.38 0.48
N VAL A 162 -12.74 -15.71 -0.66
CA VAL A 162 -12.58 -14.27 -0.82
C VAL A 162 -13.95 -13.67 -1.11
N THR A 163 -14.38 -12.73 -0.28
CA THR A 163 -15.64 -11.99 -0.47
C THR A 163 -15.32 -10.52 -0.67
N ALA A 164 -15.74 -9.97 -1.80
CA ALA A 164 -15.55 -8.57 -2.17
C ALA A 164 -16.82 -8.07 -2.86
N ASP A 165 -17.35 -6.92 -2.44
CA ASP A 165 -18.57 -6.30 -3.01
C ASP A 165 -19.74 -7.31 -3.20
N GLY A 166 -19.94 -8.18 -2.20
CA GLY A 166 -20.97 -9.24 -2.26
C GLY A 166 -20.65 -10.40 -3.22
N VAL A 167 -19.51 -10.37 -3.91
CA VAL A 167 -19.04 -11.45 -4.78
C VAL A 167 -18.19 -12.42 -3.99
N ASN A 168 -18.54 -13.70 -4.02
CA ASN A 168 -17.74 -14.77 -3.42
C ASN A 168 -16.90 -15.46 -4.49
N ARG A 169 -15.62 -15.65 -4.19
CA ARG A 169 -14.66 -16.41 -5.00
C ARG A 169 -13.84 -17.31 -4.09
N THR A 170 -13.23 -18.32 -4.68
CA THR A 170 -12.25 -19.17 -4.00
C THR A 170 -10.87 -18.85 -4.56
N ALA A 171 -9.94 -18.50 -3.70
CA ALA A 171 -8.53 -18.35 -4.01
C ALA A 171 -7.76 -19.58 -3.49
N GLN A 172 -6.70 -19.98 -4.19
CA GLN A 172 -5.80 -21.04 -3.75
C GLN A 172 -4.57 -20.45 -3.07
N LYS A 173 -4.19 -20.98 -1.92
CA LYS A 173 -2.91 -20.63 -1.29
C LYS A 173 -1.80 -21.18 -2.16
N VAL A 174 -0.93 -20.32 -2.64
CA VAL A 174 0.23 -20.65 -3.48
C VAL A 174 1.46 -19.91 -3.00
N THR A 175 2.63 -20.39 -3.40
CA THR A 175 3.91 -19.75 -3.05
C THR A 175 4.39 -18.82 -4.13
N THR A 176 4.02 -19.09 -5.39
CA THR A 176 4.44 -18.32 -6.57
C THR A 176 3.30 -18.13 -7.56
N PHE A 177 3.42 -17.12 -8.41
CA PHE A 177 2.44 -16.86 -9.48
C PHE A 177 2.27 -18.05 -10.45
N GLY A 178 3.35 -18.80 -10.70
CA GLY A 178 3.33 -19.94 -11.62
C GLY A 178 2.54 -21.15 -11.12
N GLU A 179 2.19 -21.20 -9.84
CA GLU A 179 1.36 -22.25 -9.25
C GLU A 179 -0.13 -21.95 -9.36
N ILE A 180 -0.51 -20.73 -9.77
CA ILE A 180 -1.90 -20.35 -9.92
C ILE A 180 -2.48 -21.05 -11.15
N PRO A 181 -3.51 -21.92 -11.00
CA PRO A 181 -4.14 -22.54 -12.16
C PRO A 181 -4.79 -21.49 -13.06
N THR A 182 -4.71 -21.69 -14.36
CA THR A 182 -5.29 -20.77 -15.34
C THR A 182 -6.76 -20.47 -15.05
N GLY A 183 -7.11 -19.18 -14.97
CA GLY A 183 -8.47 -18.71 -14.68
C GLY A 183 -8.88 -18.81 -13.20
N SER A 184 -7.92 -19.12 -12.31
CA SER A 184 -8.12 -19.19 -10.87
C SER A 184 -7.50 -17.98 -10.19
N ILE A 185 -7.96 -17.69 -8.96
CA ILE A 185 -7.35 -16.69 -8.09
C ILE A 185 -6.38 -17.41 -7.16
N GLY A 186 -5.17 -16.88 -7.06
CA GLY A 186 -4.19 -17.25 -6.06
C GLY A 186 -4.15 -16.25 -4.93
N VAL A 187 -3.82 -16.70 -3.73
CA VAL A 187 -3.41 -15.86 -2.60
C VAL A 187 -2.00 -16.27 -2.16
N LEU A 188 -1.09 -15.32 -2.12
CA LEU A 188 0.32 -15.53 -1.80
C LEU A 188 0.90 -14.36 -1.00
N ALA A 189 2.02 -14.59 -0.34
CA ALA A 189 2.82 -13.51 0.24
C ALA A 189 3.58 -12.79 -0.88
N ASP A 190 3.43 -11.49 -0.96
CA ASP A 190 4.16 -10.67 -1.92
C ASP A 190 5.57 -10.31 -1.43
N SER A 191 6.32 -9.54 -2.24
CA SER A 191 7.69 -9.11 -1.92
C SER A 191 7.79 -8.16 -0.73
N TYR A 192 6.68 -7.69 -0.21
CA TYR A 192 6.60 -6.82 0.97
C TYR A 192 6.15 -7.58 2.22
N GLY A 193 5.96 -8.90 2.11
CA GLY A 193 5.54 -9.74 3.22
C GLY A 193 4.05 -9.61 3.58
N LEU A 194 3.22 -9.12 2.67
CA LEU A 194 1.77 -9.03 2.85
C LEU A 194 1.04 -9.96 1.88
N LEU A 195 -0.20 -10.32 2.21
CA LEU A 195 -1.02 -11.12 1.29
C LEU A 195 -1.40 -10.33 0.04
N ALA A 196 -1.29 -10.99 -1.10
CA ALA A 196 -1.77 -10.49 -2.37
C ALA A 196 -2.71 -11.49 -3.06
N LEU A 197 -3.80 -10.98 -3.64
CA LEU A 197 -4.68 -11.74 -4.53
C LEU A 197 -4.20 -11.54 -5.96
N CYS A 198 -4.01 -12.64 -6.67
CA CYS A 198 -3.40 -12.64 -8.00
C CYS A 198 -4.16 -13.57 -8.94
N VAL A 199 -4.07 -13.32 -10.25
CA VAL A 199 -4.63 -14.18 -11.30
C VAL A 199 -3.54 -14.47 -12.33
N ASP A 200 -3.36 -15.73 -12.72
CA ASP A 200 -2.39 -16.05 -13.77
C ASP A 200 -2.77 -15.36 -15.08
N ARG A 201 -1.89 -14.50 -15.59
CA ARG A 201 -2.07 -13.71 -16.82
C ARG A 201 -3.35 -12.89 -16.88
N GLY A 202 -3.86 -12.49 -15.70
CA GLY A 202 -5.08 -11.72 -15.53
C GLY A 202 -4.95 -10.67 -14.45
N SER A 203 -6.07 -10.00 -14.15
CA SER A 203 -6.16 -8.95 -13.14
C SER A 203 -7.13 -9.36 -12.04
N ALA A 204 -6.62 -9.64 -10.85
CA ALA A 204 -7.45 -9.92 -9.68
C ALA A 204 -8.34 -8.71 -9.33
N ALA A 205 -7.83 -7.49 -9.52
CA ALA A 205 -8.60 -6.27 -9.30
C ALA A 205 -9.83 -6.19 -10.21
N MET A 206 -9.69 -6.53 -11.49
CA MET A 206 -10.81 -6.55 -12.43
C MET A 206 -11.80 -7.68 -12.13
N ASP A 207 -11.30 -8.89 -11.85
CA ASP A 207 -12.13 -10.07 -11.62
C ASP A 207 -12.96 -9.97 -10.33
N LEU A 208 -12.40 -9.27 -9.32
CA LEU A 208 -13.03 -9.04 -8.02
C LEU A 208 -13.68 -7.65 -7.91
N ARG A 209 -13.53 -6.78 -8.93
CA ARG A 209 -14.02 -5.39 -8.96
C ARG A 209 -13.52 -4.56 -7.79
N LEU A 210 -12.23 -4.69 -7.49
CA LEU A 210 -11.59 -4.03 -6.35
C LEU A 210 -10.82 -2.78 -6.77
N ALA A 211 -10.89 -1.77 -5.91
CA ALA A 211 -10.10 -0.56 -5.92
C ALA A 211 -9.31 -0.42 -4.61
N GLU A 212 -8.30 0.45 -4.60
CA GLU A 212 -7.58 0.77 -3.37
C GLU A 212 -8.52 1.36 -2.32
N GLY A 213 -8.47 0.84 -1.09
CA GLY A 213 -9.34 1.22 0.01
C GLY A 213 -10.58 0.34 0.17
N ASP A 214 -10.86 -0.55 -0.79
CA ASP A 214 -12.00 -1.45 -0.67
C ASP A 214 -11.79 -2.51 0.42
N SER A 215 -12.90 -2.95 1.02
CA SER A 215 -12.91 -4.01 2.02
C SER A 215 -12.99 -5.39 1.36
N VAL A 216 -12.16 -6.31 1.84
CA VAL A 216 -12.13 -7.71 1.42
C VAL A 216 -12.23 -8.61 2.64
N LYS A 217 -13.07 -9.64 2.59
CA LYS A 217 -13.13 -10.66 3.63
C LYS A 217 -12.48 -11.95 3.17
N LEU A 218 -11.61 -12.48 4.03
CA LEU A 218 -10.95 -13.77 3.84
C LEU A 218 -11.47 -14.75 4.90
N ALA A 219 -11.85 -15.93 4.47
CA ALA A 219 -12.28 -17.01 5.37
C ALA A 219 -11.78 -18.36 4.87
N ALA A 220 -11.69 -19.33 5.77
CA ALA A 220 -11.49 -20.72 5.37
C ALA A 220 -12.60 -21.13 4.38
N ALA A 221 -12.22 -21.63 3.20
CA ALA A 221 -13.20 -22.20 2.32
C ALA A 221 -13.61 -23.57 2.87
N GLU A 222 -14.89 -23.79 3.08
CA GLU A 222 -15.40 -25.13 3.34
C GLU A 222 -15.06 -26.02 2.14
N ALA A 223 -14.68 -27.25 2.41
CA ALA A 223 -14.49 -28.24 1.36
C ALA A 223 -15.86 -28.53 0.71
N SER A 224 -16.29 -27.69 -0.20
CA SER A 224 -17.50 -27.90 -1.00
C SER A 224 -17.19 -28.98 -2.06
N GLY A 225 -17.10 -30.20 -1.60
CA GLY A 225 -16.97 -31.36 -2.47
C GLY A 225 -18.29 -31.74 -3.11
N HIS A 226 -18.75 -30.98 -4.07
CA HIS A 226 -19.73 -31.51 -5.04
C HIS A 226 -19.36 -30.96 -6.42
N ALA A 227 -18.33 -31.55 -7.02
CA ALA A 227 -18.15 -31.46 -8.46
C ALA A 227 -19.27 -32.25 -9.12
N THR A 228 -20.33 -31.62 -9.58
CA THR A 228 -21.31 -32.22 -10.44
C THR A 228 -20.62 -32.47 -11.79
N LYS A 229 -20.30 -33.73 -12.09
CA LYS A 229 -19.84 -34.11 -13.42
C LYS A 229 -20.97 -33.85 -14.43
N VAL A 230 -20.85 -32.78 -15.18
CA VAL A 230 -21.72 -32.56 -16.34
C VAL A 230 -21.17 -33.43 -17.47
N GLN A 231 -21.88 -34.52 -17.77
CA GLN A 231 -21.58 -35.36 -18.91
C GLN A 231 -22.24 -34.69 -20.14
N LEU A 232 -21.41 -34.05 -20.97
CA LEU A 232 -21.86 -33.54 -22.26
C LEU A 232 -22.10 -34.73 -23.20
N THR A 233 -23.35 -35.15 -23.36
CA THR A 233 -23.71 -36.09 -24.42
C THR A 233 -23.88 -35.33 -25.73
N SER A 234 -23.07 -35.69 -26.73
CA SER A 234 -23.24 -35.18 -28.08
C SER A 234 -24.59 -35.70 -28.63
N LYS A 235 -25.40 -34.78 -29.14
CA LYS A 235 -26.63 -35.10 -29.83
C LYS A 235 -26.29 -35.98 -31.04
N PRO A 236 -26.94 -37.18 -31.25
CA PRO A 236 -26.65 -37.98 -32.41
C PRO A 236 -26.97 -37.19 -33.70
N ALA A 237 -26.07 -37.30 -34.67
CA ALA A 237 -26.29 -36.71 -35.99
C ALA A 237 -27.59 -37.20 -36.57
N ARG A 238 -28.46 -36.32 -37.03
CA ARG A 238 -29.62 -36.66 -37.84
C ARG A 238 -29.12 -37.25 -39.16
N THR A 239 -29.30 -38.53 -39.37
CA THR A 239 -29.23 -39.13 -40.70
C THR A 239 -30.36 -38.54 -41.53
N LEU A 240 -30.01 -37.82 -42.59
CA LEU A 240 -30.94 -37.48 -43.65
C LEU A 240 -31.02 -38.68 -44.56
N ASP A 241 -31.95 -39.61 -44.27
CA ASP A 241 -32.38 -40.59 -45.20
C ASP A 241 -33.64 -40.05 -45.87
N GLY A 242 -33.57 -39.87 -47.18
CA GLY A 242 -34.74 -39.71 -48.03
C GLY A 242 -34.78 -38.49 -48.95
N LEU A 243 -34.07 -38.52 -50.07
CA LEU A 243 -34.59 -38.13 -51.40
C LEU A 243 -33.81 -38.93 -52.46
#